data_7dc354576613d9d24d5cf2ca20651870
#
_entry.id   7dc354576613d9d24d5cf2ca20651870
#
_cell.length_a   1.000
_cell.length_b   1.000
_cell.length_c   1.000
_cell.angle_alpha   90.00
_cell.angle_beta   90.00
_cell.angle_gamma   90.00
#
_symmetry.space_group_name_H-M   'P 1'
#
loop_
_entity.id
_entity.type
_entity.pdbx_description
1 polymer ?
#
loop_
_entity_poly.entity_id
_entity_poly.type
_entity_poly.pdbx_seq_one_letter_code
_entity_poly.pdbx_strand_id
1 'polypeptide(L)'
;MKNIILVIGLSLSCHINFAQDWVQLEDYPGLGRNHPITFSIGTDGYVLAGQNENGTYVKDFYKYDTTTDSWTQLPNFPGYPRGYAYGIAHNGKAYVGFGTSNVFDIGPLDDLWEYDPVSETWTELASCPCGGRLHPAMLEAGGQIFVGLGNNNSGNLDDWWAYDLATDAWAQKADFIAEERHHPYFFSIDDIAYVGFGHGNDIYNDFYKYEPLTDTWTQVASLPAEGRVAGTQFSYNGKGYALSGDGDDHYYLETGEFWQYTPETDSWMSLPVHPGHSKWAPGCFVVGDVLYFTSGLQYDDGNSETLNDLWRFNLDEISSIEIVALETLVYPNPTTDKILLSSPVDYRLFSLKGELVLEGNGASIEVSQLSKGVYFLNTKSKTYKIIKE
;
A
#
# COMPACT_ATOMS: atom_id res chain seq x y z
N MET A 1 -45.93 -46.37 25.34
CA MET A 1 -45.86 -45.12 24.60
C MET A 1 -44.60 -44.39 25.09
N LYS A 2 -43.54 -44.38 24.28
CA LYS A 2 -42.27 -43.71 24.61
C LYS A 2 -42.30 -42.33 23.94
N ASN A 3 -42.31 -41.29 24.73
CA ASN A 3 -42.24 -39.91 24.23
C ASN A 3 -40.79 -39.63 23.79
N ILE A 4 -40.62 -39.40 22.51
CA ILE A 4 -39.35 -38.88 21.93
C ILE A 4 -39.43 -37.35 22.01
N ILE A 5 -38.60 -36.74 22.85
CA ILE A 5 -38.41 -35.30 22.89
C ILE A 5 -37.37 -34.97 21.80
N LEU A 6 -37.82 -34.32 20.73
CA LEU A 6 -36.97 -33.77 19.68
C LEU A 6 -36.43 -32.45 20.16
N VAL A 7 -35.15 -32.39 20.56
CA VAL A 7 -34.44 -31.14 20.86
C VAL A 7 -33.93 -30.58 19.53
N ILE A 8 -34.66 -29.60 19.00
CA ILE A 8 -34.17 -28.79 17.87
C ILE A 8 -33.15 -27.81 18.42
N GLY A 9 -31.87 -28.13 18.26
CA GLY A 9 -30.77 -27.18 18.50
C GLY A 9 -30.79 -26.09 17.42
N LEU A 10 -31.27 -24.91 17.76
CA LEU A 10 -31.06 -23.72 16.95
C LEU A 10 -29.57 -23.36 17.05
N SER A 11 -28.76 -23.74 16.07
CA SER A 11 -27.42 -23.19 15.90
C SER A 11 -27.58 -21.75 15.35
N LEU A 12 -27.49 -20.77 16.24
CA LEU A 12 -27.25 -19.40 15.83
C LEU A 12 -25.83 -19.35 15.25
N SER A 13 -25.68 -19.53 13.95
CA SER A 13 -24.48 -19.12 13.25
C SER A 13 -24.47 -17.60 13.24
N CYS A 14 -23.74 -17.00 14.18
CA CYS A 14 -23.39 -15.60 14.12
C CYS A 14 -22.42 -15.47 12.92
N HIS A 15 -22.96 -15.21 11.75
CA HIS A 15 -22.15 -14.68 10.66
C HIS A 15 -21.81 -13.24 11.08
N ILE A 16 -20.64 -13.05 11.67
CA ILE A 16 -20.02 -11.73 11.71
C ILE A 16 -19.72 -11.46 10.23
N ASN A 17 -20.65 -10.82 9.54
CA ASN A 17 -20.34 -10.10 8.33
C ASN A 17 -19.42 -8.98 8.79
N PHE A 18 -18.12 -9.14 8.57
CA PHE A 18 -17.24 -7.97 8.45
C PHE A 18 -17.83 -7.21 7.26
N ALA A 19 -18.64 -6.21 7.53
CA ALA A 19 -19.08 -5.28 6.51
C ALA A 19 -17.77 -4.76 5.89
N GLN A 20 -17.67 -4.89 4.60
CA GLN A 20 -16.56 -4.39 3.84
C GLN A 20 -16.61 -2.87 3.98
N ASP A 21 -15.64 -2.31 4.70
CA ASP A 21 -15.71 -0.94 5.20
C ASP A 21 -15.34 0.10 4.14
N TRP A 22 -15.25 -0.33 2.88
CA TRP A 22 -15.11 0.54 1.73
C TRP A 22 -16.46 1.12 1.31
N VAL A 23 -16.54 2.44 1.21
CA VAL A 23 -17.75 3.16 0.80
C VAL A 23 -17.43 4.00 -0.42
N GLN A 24 -18.14 3.78 -1.51
CA GLN A 24 -18.06 4.63 -2.69
C GLN A 24 -18.75 5.97 -2.41
N LEU A 25 -18.10 7.05 -2.79
CA LEU A 25 -18.55 8.42 -2.68
C LEU A 25 -18.87 8.97 -4.08
N GLU A 26 -19.22 10.27 -4.16
CA GLU A 26 -19.40 10.93 -5.45
C GLU A 26 -18.06 11.06 -6.18
N ASP A 27 -18.06 10.69 -7.46
CA ASP A 27 -16.89 10.74 -8.31
C ASP A 27 -16.33 12.17 -8.39
N TYR A 28 -15.03 12.29 -8.53
CA TYR A 28 -14.44 13.59 -8.71
C TYR A 28 -14.84 14.18 -10.11
N PRO A 29 -15.09 15.51 -10.21
CA PRO A 29 -15.79 16.08 -11.38
C PRO A 29 -14.91 16.22 -12.64
N GLY A 30 -13.63 15.86 -12.58
CA GLY A 30 -12.73 15.85 -13.74
C GLY A 30 -12.83 14.57 -14.56
N LEU A 31 -12.07 14.52 -15.67
CA LEU A 31 -11.94 13.30 -16.46
C LEU A 31 -11.20 12.21 -15.66
N GLY A 32 -11.55 10.96 -15.92
CA GLY A 32 -10.81 9.81 -15.41
C GLY A 32 -9.32 9.93 -15.72
N ARG A 33 -8.46 9.49 -14.80
CA ARG A 33 -7.00 9.63 -14.94
C ARG A 33 -6.21 8.58 -14.16
N ASN A 34 -5.04 8.29 -14.65
CA ASN A 34 -4.00 7.57 -13.91
C ASN A 34 -2.88 8.55 -13.52
N HIS A 35 -2.04 8.15 -12.56
CA HIS A 35 -0.98 8.98 -11.98
C HIS A 35 -1.46 10.38 -11.53
N PRO A 36 -2.63 10.51 -10.87
CA PRO A 36 -2.96 11.77 -10.25
C PRO A 36 -1.94 12.09 -9.16
N ILE A 37 -1.63 13.36 -8.99
CA ILE A 37 -0.94 13.84 -7.80
C ILE A 37 -2.01 14.06 -6.74
N THR A 38 -1.87 13.39 -5.59
CA THR A 38 -2.84 13.46 -4.50
C THR A 38 -2.14 13.78 -3.17
N PHE A 39 -2.77 14.59 -2.36
CA PHE A 39 -2.32 14.94 -1.01
C PHE A 39 -3.50 15.46 -0.19
N SER A 40 -3.31 15.61 1.12
CA SER A 40 -4.29 16.24 2.01
C SER A 40 -3.67 17.39 2.81
N ILE A 41 -4.43 18.45 3.05
CA ILE A 41 -4.05 19.57 3.93
C ILE A 41 -5.24 19.90 4.84
N GLY A 42 -5.04 19.79 6.14
CA GLY A 42 -6.12 19.97 7.12
C GLY A 42 -7.24 18.95 6.94
N THR A 43 -8.44 19.41 6.62
CA THR A 43 -9.63 18.57 6.39
C THR A 43 -9.92 18.35 4.91
N ASP A 44 -9.07 18.85 4.02
CA ASP A 44 -9.29 18.82 2.58
C ASP A 44 -8.37 17.81 1.89
N GLY A 45 -8.91 17.05 0.94
CA GLY A 45 -8.16 16.25 -0.02
C GLY A 45 -7.95 16.99 -1.33
N TYR A 46 -6.91 16.66 -2.06
CA TYR A 46 -6.58 17.32 -3.33
C TYR A 46 -6.23 16.30 -4.41
N VAL A 47 -6.69 16.58 -5.64
CA VAL A 47 -6.35 15.83 -6.86
C VAL A 47 -5.87 16.80 -7.93
N LEU A 48 -4.68 16.56 -8.44
CA LEU A 48 -3.99 17.43 -9.38
C LEU A 48 -3.39 16.62 -10.52
N ALA A 49 -3.41 17.15 -11.75
CA ALA A 49 -2.62 16.64 -12.87
C ALA A 49 -2.90 15.15 -13.21
N GLY A 50 -1.95 14.44 -13.78
CA GLY A 50 -2.09 13.04 -14.21
C GLY A 50 -2.31 12.90 -15.72
N GLN A 51 -2.48 11.65 -16.18
CA GLN A 51 -2.81 11.32 -17.56
C GLN A 51 -4.29 10.94 -17.65
N ASN A 52 -5.06 11.67 -18.44
CA ASN A 52 -6.48 11.41 -18.58
C ASN A 52 -6.77 10.23 -19.53
N GLU A 53 -8.02 9.84 -19.62
CA GLU A 53 -8.53 8.75 -20.47
C GLU A 53 -8.17 8.87 -21.96
N ASN A 54 -7.88 10.09 -22.44
CA ASN A 54 -7.46 10.35 -23.82
C ASN A 54 -5.93 10.29 -24.00
N GLY A 55 -5.18 9.86 -22.98
CA GLY A 55 -3.70 9.79 -22.99
C GLY A 55 -3.02 11.17 -22.89
N THR A 56 -3.77 12.22 -22.52
CA THR A 56 -3.28 13.59 -22.41
C THR A 56 -2.91 13.91 -20.96
N TYR A 57 -1.74 14.50 -20.75
CA TYR A 57 -1.39 15.04 -19.44
C TYR A 57 -2.16 16.33 -19.19
N VAL A 58 -2.71 16.44 -17.99
CA VAL A 58 -3.54 17.56 -17.57
C VAL A 58 -2.87 18.34 -16.43
N LYS A 59 -3.44 19.47 -16.06
CA LYS A 59 -2.99 20.33 -14.96
C LYS A 59 -4.14 20.97 -14.19
N ASP A 60 -5.32 20.43 -14.36
CA ASP A 60 -6.50 20.82 -13.58
C ASP A 60 -6.30 20.39 -12.12
N PHE A 61 -6.92 21.14 -11.22
CA PHE A 61 -6.71 21.02 -9.80
C PHE A 61 -8.06 21.04 -9.08
N TYR A 62 -8.27 20.06 -8.20
CA TYR A 62 -9.53 19.89 -7.47
C TYR A 62 -9.26 19.73 -5.99
N LYS A 63 -10.16 20.30 -5.20
CA LYS A 63 -10.22 20.17 -3.74
C LYS A 63 -11.48 19.42 -3.35
N TYR A 64 -11.36 18.46 -2.48
CA TYR A 64 -12.44 17.72 -1.83
C TYR A 64 -12.54 18.14 -0.36
N ASP A 65 -13.68 18.70 0.01
CA ASP A 65 -14.02 19.02 1.41
C ASP A 65 -14.67 17.79 2.05
N THR A 66 -13.96 17.13 2.96
CA THR A 66 -14.45 15.92 3.63
C THR A 66 -15.58 16.17 4.61
N THR A 67 -15.82 17.43 5.00
CA THR A 67 -16.90 17.79 5.94
C THR A 67 -18.24 17.99 5.23
N THR A 68 -18.20 18.44 4.00
CA THR A 68 -19.40 18.69 3.18
C THR A 68 -19.59 17.66 2.07
N ASP A 69 -18.65 16.70 1.93
CA ASP A 69 -18.66 15.68 0.87
C ASP A 69 -18.83 16.31 -0.51
N SER A 70 -17.96 17.27 -0.85
CA SER A 70 -18.10 18.03 -2.08
C SER A 70 -16.78 18.44 -2.71
N TRP A 71 -16.76 18.47 -4.03
CA TRP A 71 -15.64 18.87 -4.85
C TRP A 71 -15.71 20.33 -5.28
N THR A 72 -14.56 21.00 -5.31
CA THR A 72 -14.40 22.35 -5.87
C THR A 72 -13.22 22.35 -6.83
N GLN A 73 -13.43 22.83 -8.06
CA GLN A 73 -12.30 23.06 -8.97
C GLN A 73 -11.58 24.35 -8.59
N LEU A 74 -10.27 24.23 -8.41
CA LEU A 74 -9.37 25.33 -8.13
C LEU A 74 -8.71 25.85 -9.42
N PRO A 75 -8.04 27.02 -9.40
CA PRO A 75 -7.22 27.47 -10.52
C PRO A 75 -6.20 26.40 -10.92
N ASN A 76 -6.02 26.19 -12.21
CA ASN A 76 -5.09 25.22 -12.75
C ASN A 76 -3.66 25.46 -12.22
N PHE A 77 -2.94 24.37 -12.05
CA PHE A 77 -1.52 24.40 -11.75
C PHE A 77 -0.74 25.25 -12.77
N PRO A 78 0.13 26.19 -12.35
CA PRO A 78 0.79 27.10 -13.28
C PRO A 78 1.89 26.43 -14.12
N GLY A 79 2.52 25.38 -13.62
CA GLY A 79 3.55 24.63 -14.34
C GLY A 79 3.01 23.85 -15.54
N TYR A 80 3.83 23.00 -16.12
CA TYR A 80 3.43 22.17 -17.26
C TYR A 80 2.39 21.14 -16.87
N PRO A 81 1.42 20.80 -17.78
CA PRO A 81 0.59 19.62 -17.61
C PRO A 81 1.51 18.41 -17.53
N ARG A 82 1.26 17.51 -16.58
CA ARG A 82 2.19 16.43 -16.25
C ARG A 82 1.52 15.13 -15.82
N GLY A 83 2.18 14.03 -16.09
CA GLY A 83 1.93 12.73 -15.51
C GLY A 83 3.20 12.18 -14.85
N TYR A 84 3.08 11.08 -14.12
CA TYR A 84 4.21 10.39 -13.51
C TYR A 84 4.99 11.25 -12.49
N ALA A 85 4.30 12.21 -11.91
CA ALA A 85 4.76 13.15 -10.90
C ALA A 85 4.15 12.78 -9.54
N TYR A 86 4.73 13.30 -8.47
CA TYR A 86 4.22 13.11 -7.12
C TYR A 86 4.08 14.44 -6.39
N GLY A 87 3.33 14.39 -5.29
CA GLY A 87 3.17 15.50 -4.37
C GLY A 87 3.00 15.01 -2.95
N ILE A 88 3.43 15.82 -2.02
CA ILE A 88 3.33 15.58 -0.58
C ILE A 88 2.80 16.82 0.12
N ALA A 89 2.25 16.64 1.30
CA ALA A 89 1.91 17.75 2.20
C ALA A 89 2.88 17.78 3.38
N HIS A 90 3.33 18.99 3.74
CA HIS A 90 4.16 19.24 4.91
C HIS A 90 3.87 20.64 5.47
N ASN A 91 3.70 20.75 6.80
CA ASN A 91 3.45 22.02 7.51
C ASN A 91 2.32 22.88 6.92
N GLY A 92 1.20 22.23 6.49
CA GLY A 92 0.03 22.92 5.97
C GLY A 92 0.16 23.44 4.53
N LYS A 93 1.20 23.03 3.81
CA LYS A 93 1.43 23.32 2.39
C LYS A 93 1.61 22.01 1.62
N ALA A 94 1.49 22.07 0.29
CA ALA A 94 1.85 20.95 -0.56
C ALA A 94 3.06 21.25 -1.42
N TYR A 95 3.83 20.21 -1.73
CA TYR A 95 5.00 20.26 -2.60
C TYR A 95 4.80 19.26 -3.73
N VAL A 96 4.95 19.75 -4.98
CA VAL A 96 4.65 18.98 -6.19
C VAL A 96 5.82 19.13 -7.16
N GLY A 97 6.26 18.04 -7.77
CA GLY A 97 7.37 18.12 -8.71
C GLY A 97 7.55 16.91 -9.60
N PHE A 98 8.52 16.98 -10.48
CA PHE A 98 8.96 15.91 -11.37
C PHE A 98 7.88 15.44 -12.36
N GLY A 99 8.04 14.19 -12.84
CA GLY A 99 7.18 13.63 -13.87
C GLY A 99 7.62 14.06 -15.27
N THR A 100 6.69 13.99 -16.21
CA THR A 100 6.93 14.39 -17.60
C THR A 100 5.73 15.13 -18.17
N SER A 101 5.96 15.86 -19.27
CA SER A 101 4.92 16.55 -20.02
C SER A 101 4.90 16.11 -21.47
N ASN A 102 3.73 16.16 -22.11
CA ASN A 102 3.57 15.97 -23.55
C ASN A 102 3.63 17.28 -24.35
N VAL A 103 4.01 18.38 -23.72
CA VAL A 103 4.34 19.60 -24.44
C VAL A 103 5.63 19.37 -25.23
N PHE A 104 5.60 19.78 -26.51
CA PHE A 104 6.72 19.55 -27.43
C PHE A 104 8.04 20.06 -26.86
N ASP A 105 9.12 19.28 -26.99
CA ASP A 105 10.47 19.52 -26.48
C ASP A 105 10.61 19.65 -24.94
N ILE A 106 9.54 19.37 -24.17
CA ILE A 106 9.63 19.24 -22.73
C ILE A 106 9.81 17.75 -22.40
N GLY A 107 10.93 17.40 -21.80
CA GLY A 107 11.24 16.05 -21.36
C GLY A 107 10.79 15.78 -19.92
N PRO A 108 11.48 14.86 -19.24
CA PRO A 108 11.34 14.70 -17.81
C PRO A 108 11.61 15.99 -17.06
N LEU A 109 10.78 16.29 -16.06
CA LEU A 109 10.82 17.53 -15.30
C LEU A 109 11.65 17.36 -14.02
N ASP A 110 12.34 18.42 -13.61
CA ASP A 110 13.15 18.50 -12.38
C ASP A 110 12.69 19.62 -11.44
N ASP A 111 11.56 20.27 -11.80
CA ASP A 111 10.98 21.39 -11.06
C ASP A 111 10.35 20.93 -9.73
N LEU A 112 10.31 21.85 -8.76
CA LEU A 112 9.59 21.70 -7.51
C LEU A 112 8.73 22.93 -7.26
N TRP A 113 7.51 22.72 -6.82
CA TRP A 113 6.53 23.78 -6.57
C TRP A 113 5.90 23.65 -5.20
N GLU A 114 5.72 24.77 -4.51
CA GLU A 114 4.99 24.87 -3.26
C GLU A 114 3.59 25.43 -3.51
N TYR A 115 2.56 24.81 -2.95
CA TYR A 115 1.18 25.31 -2.89
C TYR A 115 0.83 25.76 -1.49
N ASP A 116 0.37 27.00 -1.35
CA ASP A 116 -0.18 27.55 -0.11
C ASP A 116 -1.71 27.62 -0.22
N PRO A 117 -2.46 26.79 0.55
CA PRO A 117 -3.91 26.74 0.48
C PRO A 117 -4.61 27.97 1.08
N VAL A 118 -3.90 28.78 1.90
CA VAL A 118 -4.47 29.97 2.50
C VAL A 118 -4.57 31.12 1.49
N SER A 119 -3.54 31.27 0.68
CA SER A 119 -3.51 32.27 -0.41
C SER A 119 -3.95 31.70 -1.76
N GLU A 120 -4.12 30.37 -1.87
CA GLU A 120 -4.38 29.63 -3.10
C GLU A 120 -3.35 29.91 -4.21
N THR A 121 -2.08 30.05 -3.80
CA THR A 121 -0.99 30.40 -4.73
C THR A 121 0.06 29.32 -4.82
N TRP A 122 0.70 29.26 -5.98
CA TRP A 122 1.85 28.42 -6.25
C TRP A 122 3.14 29.25 -6.33
N THR A 123 4.21 28.70 -5.76
CA THR A 123 5.56 29.26 -5.84
C THR A 123 6.51 28.21 -6.41
N GLU A 124 7.23 28.56 -7.47
CA GLU A 124 8.29 27.71 -7.99
C GLU A 124 9.53 27.80 -7.07
N LEU A 125 10.06 26.65 -6.70
CA LEU A 125 11.22 26.48 -5.84
C LEU A 125 12.45 26.06 -6.66
N ALA A 126 13.62 25.92 -6.02
CA ALA A 126 14.80 25.47 -6.71
C ALA A 126 14.64 24.11 -7.36
N SER A 127 14.88 24.01 -8.66
CA SER A 127 14.90 22.75 -9.40
C SER A 127 15.98 21.80 -8.88
N CYS A 128 15.71 20.50 -8.93
CA CYS A 128 16.67 19.50 -8.50
C CYS A 128 17.85 19.39 -9.46
N PRO A 129 19.11 19.52 -8.99
CA PRO A 129 20.29 19.27 -9.83
C PRO A 129 20.44 17.79 -10.22
N CYS A 130 19.59 16.94 -9.69
CA CYS A 130 19.49 15.52 -10.02
C CYS A 130 18.99 15.26 -11.45
N GLY A 131 18.45 16.26 -12.13
CA GLY A 131 17.82 16.15 -13.43
C GLY A 131 16.39 15.59 -13.39
N GLY A 132 15.69 15.79 -14.52
CA GLY A 132 14.30 15.38 -14.65
C GLY A 132 14.11 13.88 -14.60
N ARG A 133 12.99 13.44 -14.00
CA ARG A 133 12.64 12.03 -13.84
C ARG A 133 11.14 11.78 -13.75
N LEU A 134 10.74 10.60 -14.19
CA LEU A 134 9.41 10.05 -14.09
C LEU A 134 9.36 9.07 -12.94
N HIS A 135 8.20 8.91 -12.29
CA HIS A 135 7.92 7.87 -11.29
C HIS A 135 8.94 7.81 -10.13
N PRO A 136 9.42 8.95 -9.59
CA PRO A 136 10.33 8.91 -8.44
C PRO A 136 9.61 8.46 -7.17
N ALA A 137 10.38 8.09 -6.15
CA ALA A 137 9.94 8.25 -4.78
C ALA A 137 10.00 9.75 -4.42
N MET A 138 8.98 10.26 -3.72
CA MET A 138 8.95 11.63 -3.20
C MET A 138 8.20 11.64 -1.87
N LEU A 139 8.92 11.92 -0.78
CA LEU A 139 8.37 11.90 0.57
C LEU A 139 9.01 12.94 1.47
N GLU A 140 8.38 13.21 2.61
CA GLU A 140 8.97 14.07 3.65
C GLU A 140 9.45 13.19 4.81
N ALA A 141 10.64 13.47 5.34
CA ALA A 141 11.16 12.89 6.56
C ALA A 141 12.12 13.87 7.26
N GLY A 142 11.99 14.01 8.57
CA GLY A 142 12.86 14.87 9.35
C GLY A 142 12.89 16.35 8.95
N GLY A 143 11.80 16.87 8.40
CA GLY A 143 11.67 18.25 7.96
C GLY A 143 12.28 18.55 6.60
N GLN A 144 12.69 17.54 5.83
CA GLN A 144 13.22 17.65 4.48
C GLN A 144 12.36 16.85 3.48
N ILE A 145 12.34 17.29 2.23
CA ILE A 145 11.71 16.52 1.14
C ILE A 145 12.80 15.68 0.49
N PHE A 146 12.57 14.37 0.43
CA PHE A 146 13.46 13.44 -0.25
C PHE A 146 12.88 13.04 -1.61
N VAL A 147 13.77 12.97 -2.61
CA VAL A 147 13.44 12.51 -3.96
C VAL A 147 14.54 11.58 -4.45
N GLY A 148 14.17 10.50 -5.09
CA GLY A 148 15.13 9.59 -5.72
C GLY A 148 14.47 8.50 -6.53
N LEU A 149 15.27 7.59 -7.07
CA LEU A 149 14.75 6.56 -7.94
C LEU A 149 13.99 7.13 -9.15
N GLY A 150 13.09 6.34 -9.74
CA GLY A 150 12.42 6.73 -10.96
C GLY A 150 13.25 6.41 -12.19
N ASN A 151 12.85 6.99 -13.31
CA ASN A 151 13.58 6.80 -14.58
C ASN A 151 13.60 8.08 -15.40
N ASN A 152 14.54 8.13 -16.33
CA ASN A 152 14.65 9.17 -17.34
C ASN A 152 15.02 8.56 -18.72
N ASN A 153 15.42 9.40 -19.66
CA ASN A 153 15.81 8.94 -21.00
C ASN A 153 17.04 8.01 -21.00
N SER A 154 17.79 7.93 -19.90
CA SER A 154 19.00 7.08 -19.76
C SER A 154 18.71 5.72 -19.10
N GLY A 155 17.57 5.55 -18.47
CA GLY A 155 17.19 4.34 -17.74
C GLY A 155 16.63 4.60 -16.37
N ASN A 156 16.60 3.58 -15.54
CA ASN A 156 16.24 3.66 -14.13
C ASN A 156 17.36 4.37 -13.34
N LEU A 157 17.02 4.86 -12.16
CA LEU A 157 17.87 5.64 -11.28
C LEU A 157 17.89 5.03 -9.88
N ASP A 158 19.00 5.24 -9.16
CA ASP A 158 19.22 4.83 -7.77
C ASP A 158 19.64 5.99 -6.86
N ASP A 159 19.87 7.18 -7.43
CA ASP A 159 20.30 8.36 -6.67
C ASP A 159 19.21 8.84 -5.69
N TRP A 160 19.66 9.49 -4.59
CA TRP A 160 18.81 10.01 -3.53
C TRP A 160 19.20 11.43 -3.16
N TRP A 161 18.22 12.31 -3.06
CA TRP A 161 18.41 13.74 -2.85
C TRP A 161 17.50 14.26 -1.76
N ALA A 162 18.00 15.21 -0.98
CA ALA A 162 17.22 15.94 0.01
C ALA A 162 17.09 17.40 -0.38
N TYR A 163 15.88 17.93 -0.29
CA TYR A 163 15.60 19.36 -0.40
C TYR A 163 15.33 19.96 0.98
N ASP A 164 16.09 20.99 1.31
CA ASP A 164 15.97 21.74 2.55
C ASP A 164 15.04 22.94 2.35
N LEU A 165 13.88 22.90 3.00
CA LEU A 165 12.84 23.93 2.91
C LEU A 165 13.26 25.30 3.44
N ALA A 166 14.22 25.36 4.37
CA ALA A 166 14.66 26.61 4.96
C ALA A 166 15.64 27.37 4.09
N THR A 167 16.43 26.64 3.30
CA THR A 167 17.51 27.21 2.48
C THR A 167 17.22 27.20 0.99
N ASP A 168 16.10 26.62 0.54
CA ASP A 168 15.74 26.43 -0.87
C ASP A 168 16.89 25.76 -1.66
N ALA A 169 17.42 24.65 -1.11
CA ALA A 169 18.61 24.01 -1.67
C ALA A 169 18.55 22.48 -1.61
N TRP A 170 19.13 21.85 -2.62
CA TRP A 170 19.26 20.41 -2.76
C TRP A 170 20.63 19.90 -2.32
N ALA A 171 20.68 18.72 -1.74
CA ALA A 171 21.89 17.99 -1.41
C ALA A 171 21.74 16.51 -1.77
N GLN A 172 22.75 15.97 -2.46
CA GLN A 172 22.79 14.52 -2.71
C GLN A 172 23.06 13.76 -1.40
N LYS A 173 22.42 12.63 -1.26
CA LYS A 173 22.52 11.70 -0.14
C LYS A 173 23.06 10.36 -0.61
N ALA A 174 23.21 9.41 0.30
CA ALA A 174 23.61 8.06 -0.04
C ALA A 174 22.60 7.43 -1.02
N ASP A 175 23.11 6.97 -2.14
CA ASP A 175 22.31 6.31 -3.17
C ASP A 175 21.58 5.06 -2.61
N PHE A 176 20.47 4.71 -3.22
CA PHE A 176 19.70 3.53 -2.85
C PHE A 176 20.54 2.26 -2.99
N ILE A 177 20.49 1.38 -2.00
CA ILE A 177 21.43 0.23 -1.88
C ILE A 177 21.03 -1.00 -2.69
N ALA A 178 19.85 -1.01 -3.30
CA ALA A 178 19.38 -2.10 -4.16
C ALA A 178 19.39 -1.69 -5.63
N GLU A 179 18.79 -2.52 -6.49
CA GLU A 179 18.73 -2.24 -7.92
C GLU A 179 17.91 -0.99 -8.23
N GLU A 180 18.38 -0.22 -9.21
CA GLU A 180 17.70 0.94 -9.78
C GLU A 180 16.29 0.59 -10.27
N ARG A 181 15.31 1.45 -9.98
CA ARG A 181 13.90 1.17 -10.25
C ARG A 181 13.03 2.40 -10.39
N HIS A 182 11.88 2.25 -11.03
CA HIS A 182 10.84 3.25 -11.14
C HIS A 182 9.52 2.76 -10.56
N HIS A 183 8.56 3.66 -10.32
CA HIS A 183 7.30 3.38 -9.63
C HIS A 183 7.48 2.68 -8.27
N PRO A 184 8.45 3.07 -7.43
CA PRO A 184 8.53 2.51 -6.10
C PRO A 184 7.32 2.92 -5.27
N TYR A 185 7.02 2.14 -4.22
CA TYR A 185 6.16 2.58 -3.13
C TYR A 185 7.02 3.21 -2.04
N PHE A 186 6.47 4.23 -1.38
CA PHE A 186 7.22 4.98 -0.38
C PHE A 186 6.28 5.61 0.65
N PHE A 187 6.73 5.70 1.88
CA PHE A 187 6.06 6.42 2.96
C PHE A 187 7.07 6.82 4.03
N SER A 188 6.66 7.70 4.94
CA SER A 188 7.48 8.13 6.06
C SER A 188 6.82 7.75 7.38
N ILE A 189 7.61 7.23 8.32
CA ILE A 189 7.16 6.89 9.68
C ILE A 189 8.23 7.41 10.65
N ASP A 190 7.86 8.27 11.60
CA ASP A 190 8.73 8.81 12.64
C ASP A 190 10.05 9.36 12.07
N ASP A 191 9.96 10.21 11.05
CA ASP A 191 11.08 10.84 10.34
C ASP A 191 12.03 9.85 9.61
N ILE A 192 11.65 8.62 9.44
CA ILE A 192 12.35 7.58 8.66
C ILE A 192 11.63 7.42 7.31
N ALA A 193 12.38 7.47 6.22
CA ALA A 193 11.84 7.17 4.90
C ALA A 193 11.84 5.66 4.64
N TYR A 194 10.77 5.14 4.10
CA TYR A 194 10.62 3.74 3.68
C TYR A 194 10.33 3.71 2.19
N VAL A 195 11.10 2.90 1.43
CA VAL A 195 11.01 2.83 -0.03
C VAL A 195 11.26 1.39 -0.49
N GLY A 196 10.48 0.91 -1.45
CA GLY A 196 10.68 -0.43 -2.00
C GLY A 196 9.72 -0.73 -3.15
N PHE A 197 9.58 -2.01 -3.50
CA PHE A 197 8.79 -2.46 -4.64
C PHE A 197 9.23 -1.76 -5.94
N GLY A 198 8.30 -1.63 -6.91
CA GLY A 198 8.61 -0.98 -8.18
C GLY A 198 9.26 -1.91 -9.20
N HIS A 199 9.64 -1.35 -10.34
CA HIS A 199 10.10 -2.07 -11.52
C HIS A 199 11.50 -1.63 -11.95
N GLY A 200 12.38 -2.60 -12.09
CA GLY A 200 13.71 -2.49 -12.67
C GLY A 200 13.95 -3.57 -13.71
N ASN A 201 14.84 -4.53 -13.46
CA ASN A 201 14.96 -5.75 -14.26
C ASN A 201 13.79 -6.71 -14.01
N ASP A 202 13.26 -6.66 -12.79
CA ASP A 202 12.09 -7.40 -12.33
C ASP A 202 11.11 -6.45 -11.63
N ILE A 203 9.93 -6.93 -11.25
CA ILE A 203 9.05 -6.25 -10.33
C ILE A 203 9.36 -6.76 -8.93
N TYR A 204 9.67 -5.85 -8.01
CA TYR A 204 10.25 -6.20 -6.71
C TYR A 204 9.21 -6.25 -5.59
N ASN A 205 9.49 -7.08 -4.57
CA ASN A 205 8.76 -7.13 -3.30
C ASN A 205 9.63 -6.76 -2.10
N ASP A 206 10.86 -6.34 -2.32
CA ASP A 206 11.80 -5.90 -1.30
C ASP A 206 11.46 -4.49 -0.78
N PHE A 207 11.88 -4.20 0.45
CA PHE A 207 11.61 -2.91 1.09
C PHE A 207 12.81 -2.46 1.93
N TYR A 208 13.02 -1.15 2.02
CA TYR A 208 14.18 -0.54 2.65
C TYR A 208 13.77 0.68 3.46
N LYS A 209 14.49 0.95 4.55
CA LYS A 209 14.40 2.21 5.28
C LYS A 209 15.67 3.04 5.09
N TYR A 210 15.48 4.35 5.00
CA TYR A 210 16.54 5.34 4.98
C TYR A 210 16.44 6.22 6.24
N GLU A 211 17.53 6.34 6.96
CA GLU A 211 17.64 7.18 8.16
C GLU A 211 18.34 8.50 7.82
N PRO A 212 17.60 9.64 7.75
CA PRO A 212 18.17 10.92 7.35
C PRO A 212 19.33 11.41 8.23
N LEU A 213 19.31 11.11 9.54
CA LEU A 213 20.34 11.57 10.47
C LEU A 213 21.71 10.90 10.26
N THR A 214 21.72 9.67 9.78
CA THR A 214 22.93 8.89 9.57
C THR A 214 23.31 8.74 8.10
N ASP A 215 22.41 9.17 7.20
CA ASP A 215 22.53 9.02 5.75
C ASP A 215 22.78 7.56 5.34
N THR A 216 21.94 6.64 5.85
CA THR A 216 22.13 5.19 5.66
C THR A 216 20.84 4.47 5.30
N TRP A 217 20.96 3.51 4.39
CA TRP A 217 19.92 2.57 4.02
C TRP A 217 20.06 1.24 4.75
N THR A 218 18.94 0.62 5.06
CA THR A 218 18.88 -0.74 5.64
C THR A 218 17.68 -1.47 5.05
N GLN A 219 17.89 -2.72 4.63
CA GLN A 219 16.77 -3.56 4.19
C GLN A 219 15.89 -3.93 5.38
N VAL A 220 14.59 -3.89 5.18
CA VAL A 220 13.55 -4.32 6.12
C VAL A 220 12.76 -5.48 5.52
N ALA A 221 11.77 -6.01 6.23
CA ALA A 221 10.99 -7.14 5.76
C ALA A 221 10.37 -6.89 4.38
N SER A 222 10.65 -7.78 3.44
CA SER A 222 9.98 -7.81 2.13
C SER A 222 8.49 -8.14 2.30
N LEU A 223 7.68 -7.69 1.34
CA LEU A 223 6.27 -8.06 1.29
C LEU A 223 6.14 -9.58 1.13
N PRO A 224 5.31 -10.27 1.95
CA PRO A 224 5.10 -11.72 1.83
C PRO A 224 4.10 -12.09 0.71
N ALA A 225 4.19 -11.40 -0.42
CA ALA A 225 3.40 -11.57 -1.62
C ALA A 225 4.27 -11.32 -2.85
N GLU A 226 3.69 -11.42 -4.06
CA GLU A 226 4.35 -11.05 -5.30
C GLU A 226 4.85 -9.60 -5.31
N GLY A 227 5.83 -9.32 -6.16
CA GLY A 227 6.29 -7.96 -6.44
C GLY A 227 5.16 -7.09 -7.00
N ARG A 228 5.29 -5.77 -6.85
CA ARG A 228 4.27 -4.85 -7.32
C ARG A 228 4.83 -3.52 -7.78
N VAL A 229 4.10 -2.89 -8.68
CA VAL A 229 4.47 -1.64 -9.33
C VAL A 229 3.25 -0.73 -9.49
N ALA A 230 3.49 0.58 -9.48
CA ALA A 230 2.48 1.58 -9.82
C ALA A 230 1.17 1.50 -9.01
N GLY A 231 1.23 1.24 -7.73
CA GLY A 231 0.10 1.41 -6.82
C GLY A 231 0.15 2.77 -6.10
N THR A 232 -0.46 2.81 -4.94
CA THR A 232 -0.46 3.99 -4.07
C THR A 232 -0.13 3.62 -2.63
N GLN A 233 0.30 4.59 -1.84
CA GLN A 233 0.82 4.38 -0.50
C GLN A 233 0.59 5.58 0.39
N PHE A 234 0.62 5.34 1.70
CA PHE A 234 0.51 6.40 2.71
C PHE A 234 1.05 5.90 4.06
N SER A 235 1.20 6.80 5.01
CA SER A 235 1.44 6.47 6.41
C SER A 235 0.27 6.94 7.27
N TYR A 236 -0.03 6.19 8.32
CA TYR A 236 -1.04 6.52 9.28
C TYR A 236 -0.73 5.87 10.62
N ASN A 237 -0.79 6.63 11.70
CA ASN A 237 -0.63 6.18 13.09
C ASN A 237 0.62 5.30 13.31
N GLY A 238 1.80 5.76 12.86
CA GLY A 238 3.07 5.07 13.02
C GLY A 238 3.23 3.81 12.16
N LYS A 239 2.40 3.64 11.14
CA LYS A 239 2.44 2.49 10.21
C LYS A 239 2.47 2.95 8.76
N GLY A 240 3.02 2.08 7.89
CA GLY A 240 3.03 2.30 6.46
C GLY A 240 1.99 1.44 5.76
N TYR A 241 1.47 1.90 4.64
CA TYR A 241 0.43 1.21 3.88
C TYR A 241 0.75 1.20 2.40
N ALA A 242 0.48 0.07 1.76
CA ALA A 242 0.59 -0.12 0.31
C ALA A 242 -0.73 -0.67 -0.23
N LEU A 243 -1.26 -0.07 -1.28
CA LEU A 243 -2.57 -0.39 -1.84
C LEU A 243 -2.50 -0.43 -3.35
N SER A 244 -3.10 -1.48 -3.95
CA SER A 244 -3.29 -1.61 -5.39
C SER A 244 -1.96 -1.74 -6.18
N GLY A 245 -2.00 -1.49 -7.48
CA GLY A 245 -0.88 -1.66 -8.42
C GLY A 245 -1.02 -2.90 -9.27
N ASP A 246 -0.02 -3.15 -10.12
CA ASP A 246 0.11 -4.35 -10.92
C ASP A 246 1.13 -5.32 -10.30
N GLY A 247 0.98 -6.60 -10.56
CA GLY A 247 1.85 -7.69 -10.10
C GLY A 247 3.05 -7.97 -11.01
N ASP A 248 3.71 -9.11 -10.77
CA ASP A 248 4.97 -9.53 -11.40
C ASP A 248 4.93 -9.63 -12.93
N ASP A 249 3.76 -9.83 -13.51
CA ASP A 249 3.56 -9.99 -14.94
C ASP A 249 2.98 -8.73 -15.62
N HIS A 250 2.92 -7.60 -14.92
CA HIS A 250 2.22 -6.38 -15.34
C HIS A 250 0.71 -6.57 -15.54
N TYR A 251 0.15 -7.59 -14.92
CA TYR A 251 -1.29 -7.72 -14.80
C TYR A 251 -1.79 -7.19 -13.46
N TYR A 252 -3.06 -6.84 -13.45
CA TYR A 252 -3.72 -6.44 -12.22
C TYR A 252 -3.67 -7.59 -11.20
N LEU A 253 -3.47 -7.26 -9.96
CA LEU A 253 -3.71 -8.17 -8.84
C LEU A 253 -5.18 -8.61 -8.88
N GLU A 254 -5.47 -9.89 -8.67
CA GLU A 254 -6.85 -10.42 -8.76
C GLU A 254 -7.84 -9.67 -7.87
N THR A 255 -7.34 -9.08 -6.81
CA THR A 255 -8.07 -8.20 -5.90
C THR A 255 -7.19 -7.01 -5.56
N GLY A 256 -7.77 -5.83 -5.38
CA GLY A 256 -7.02 -4.67 -4.91
C GLY A 256 -6.35 -4.98 -3.57
N GLU A 257 -5.12 -5.45 -3.60
CA GLU A 257 -4.38 -5.83 -2.40
C GLU A 257 -4.05 -4.62 -1.54
N PHE A 258 -4.35 -4.73 -0.25
CA PHE A 258 -4.10 -3.71 0.75
C PHE A 258 -3.26 -4.28 1.88
N TRP A 259 -2.11 -3.67 2.17
CA TRP A 259 -1.13 -4.13 3.14
C TRP A 259 -0.74 -3.04 4.12
N GLN A 260 -0.50 -3.43 5.37
CA GLN A 260 0.04 -2.59 6.43
C GLN A 260 1.42 -3.10 6.86
N TYR A 261 2.39 -2.19 6.93
CA TYR A 261 3.71 -2.42 7.50
C TYR A 261 3.77 -1.88 8.93
N THR A 262 4.31 -2.68 9.84
CA THR A 262 4.51 -2.33 11.25
C THR A 262 6.01 -2.31 11.56
N PRO A 263 6.64 -1.13 11.79
CA PRO A 263 8.08 -1.02 12.03
C PRO A 263 8.56 -1.77 13.27
N GLU A 264 7.80 -1.77 14.37
CA GLU A 264 8.18 -2.37 15.65
C GLU A 264 8.37 -3.89 15.56
N THR A 265 7.67 -4.53 14.65
CA THR A 265 7.74 -5.97 14.41
C THR A 265 8.43 -6.33 13.11
N ASP A 266 8.82 -5.32 12.32
CA ASP A 266 9.37 -5.47 10.97
C ASP A 266 8.55 -6.48 10.15
N SER A 267 7.26 -6.20 9.97
CA SER A 267 6.34 -7.16 9.34
C SER A 267 5.20 -6.52 8.60
N TRP A 268 4.70 -7.22 7.57
CA TRP A 268 3.54 -6.86 6.77
C TRP A 268 2.31 -7.68 7.16
N MET A 269 1.16 -7.05 7.15
CA MET A 269 -0.15 -7.67 7.39
C MET A 269 -1.11 -7.28 6.26
N SER A 270 -1.80 -8.28 5.69
CA SER A 270 -2.85 -8.06 4.69
C SER A 270 -4.10 -7.49 5.35
N LEU A 271 -4.74 -6.54 4.68
CA LEU A 271 -5.96 -5.86 5.10
C LEU A 271 -7.14 -6.17 4.15
N PRO A 272 -8.38 -5.83 4.52
CA PRO A 272 -9.54 -5.95 3.64
C PRO A 272 -9.34 -5.19 2.34
N VAL A 273 -9.45 -5.90 1.23
CA VAL A 273 -9.20 -5.37 -0.12
C VAL A 273 -10.31 -4.43 -0.57
N HIS A 274 -9.96 -3.49 -1.44
CA HIS A 274 -10.91 -2.63 -2.14
C HIS A 274 -11.85 -3.49 -3.01
N PRO A 275 -13.16 -3.21 -3.03
CA PRO A 275 -14.10 -3.90 -3.90
C PRO A 275 -13.83 -3.55 -5.37
N GLY A 276 -13.45 -4.54 -6.14
CA GLY A 276 -13.07 -4.41 -7.54
C GLY A 276 -11.65 -4.91 -7.79
N HIS A 277 -11.19 -4.76 -9.02
CA HIS A 277 -9.82 -5.13 -9.39
C HIS A 277 -8.82 -4.10 -8.87
N SER A 278 -7.56 -4.50 -8.73
CA SER A 278 -6.49 -3.56 -8.48
C SER A 278 -6.40 -2.53 -9.61
N LYS A 279 -5.91 -1.35 -9.29
CA LYS A 279 -5.79 -0.25 -10.23
C LYS A 279 -4.33 0.07 -10.45
N TRP A 280 -3.95 0.27 -11.69
CA TRP A 280 -2.66 0.80 -12.04
C TRP A 280 -2.64 2.33 -11.85
N ALA A 281 -1.65 2.82 -11.13
CA ALA A 281 -1.39 4.23 -10.84
C ALA A 281 -2.61 5.02 -10.32
N PRO A 282 -3.28 4.53 -9.26
CA PRO A 282 -4.32 5.29 -8.57
C PRO A 282 -3.70 6.37 -7.66
N GLY A 283 -4.56 7.23 -7.12
CA GLY A 283 -4.20 8.17 -6.07
C GLY A 283 -4.87 7.84 -4.74
N CYS A 284 -4.27 8.33 -3.66
CA CYS A 284 -4.91 8.32 -2.35
C CYS A 284 -4.50 9.53 -1.51
N PHE A 285 -5.31 9.84 -0.51
CA PHE A 285 -4.98 10.80 0.54
C PHE A 285 -5.69 10.39 1.84
N VAL A 286 -5.12 10.79 2.97
CA VAL A 286 -5.67 10.50 4.30
C VAL A 286 -6.09 11.80 4.98
N VAL A 287 -7.31 11.85 5.51
CA VAL A 287 -7.81 12.98 6.31
C VAL A 287 -8.38 12.44 7.62
N GLY A 288 -7.76 12.83 8.74
CA GLY A 288 -8.08 12.22 10.04
C GLY A 288 -7.82 10.72 9.99
N ASP A 289 -8.83 9.94 10.30
CA ASP A 289 -8.78 8.48 10.34
C ASP A 289 -9.36 7.81 9.08
N VAL A 290 -9.52 8.58 8.00
CA VAL A 290 -10.15 8.11 6.77
C VAL A 290 -9.17 8.16 5.60
N LEU A 291 -8.97 7.01 4.98
CA LEU A 291 -8.33 6.88 3.68
C LEU A 291 -9.34 7.20 2.58
N TYR A 292 -8.96 8.03 1.64
CA TYR A 292 -9.66 8.29 0.39
C TYR A 292 -8.82 7.72 -0.76
N PHE A 293 -9.44 6.92 -1.63
CA PHE A 293 -8.81 6.21 -2.74
C PHE A 293 -9.53 6.54 -4.03
N THR A 294 -8.81 6.96 -5.07
CA THR A 294 -9.42 7.53 -6.28
C THR A 294 -8.62 7.24 -7.53
N SER A 295 -9.31 7.30 -8.67
CA SER A 295 -8.66 7.30 -9.99
C SER A 295 -7.90 6.00 -10.30
N GLY A 296 -7.02 6.04 -11.28
CA GLY A 296 -6.23 4.90 -11.75
C GLY A 296 -6.81 4.27 -13.01
N LEU A 297 -6.07 3.33 -13.56
CA LEU A 297 -6.48 2.51 -14.68
C LEU A 297 -6.91 1.14 -14.17
N GLN A 298 -8.14 0.75 -14.44
CA GLN A 298 -8.66 -0.57 -14.10
C GLN A 298 -8.79 -1.41 -15.36
N TYR A 299 -8.46 -2.69 -15.26
CA TYR A 299 -8.67 -3.67 -16.32
C TYR A 299 -9.86 -4.55 -15.96
N ASP A 300 -10.73 -4.83 -16.94
CA ASP A 300 -11.86 -5.73 -16.81
C ASP A 300 -12.10 -6.47 -18.13
N ASP A 301 -11.97 -7.80 -18.11
CA ASP A 301 -12.19 -8.73 -19.24
C ASP A 301 -11.62 -8.25 -20.60
N GLY A 302 -10.38 -7.71 -20.58
CA GLY A 302 -9.67 -7.24 -21.77
C GLY A 302 -10.00 -5.81 -22.21
N ASN A 303 -10.82 -5.09 -21.43
CA ASN A 303 -11.02 -3.65 -21.55
C ASN A 303 -10.21 -2.94 -20.45
N SER A 304 -9.86 -1.69 -20.70
CA SER A 304 -9.26 -0.81 -19.69
C SER A 304 -10.10 0.46 -19.56
N GLU A 305 -10.32 0.86 -18.31
CA GLU A 305 -11.05 2.08 -17.98
C GLU A 305 -10.21 2.95 -17.05
N THR A 306 -10.11 4.22 -17.39
CA THR A 306 -9.46 5.22 -16.56
C THR A 306 -10.50 5.91 -15.70
N LEU A 307 -10.36 5.76 -14.39
CA LEU A 307 -11.42 6.09 -13.42
C LEU A 307 -11.27 7.51 -12.85
N ASN A 308 -12.39 8.04 -12.37
CA ASN A 308 -12.51 9.25 -11.55
C ASN A 308 -13.30 8.99 -10.26
N ASP A 309 -13.49 7.72 -9.91
CA ASP A 309 -14.19 7.29 -8.72
C ASP A 309 -13.52 7.77 -7.43
N LEU A 310 -14.29 7.87 -6.36
CA LEU A 310 -13.78 8.13 -5.02
C LEU A 310 -14.35 7.12 -4.05
N TRP A 311 -13.46 6.49 -3.28
CA TRP A 311 -13.79 5.55 -2.23
C TRP A 311 -13.21 6.02 -0.90
N ARG A 312 -13.88 5.69 0.20
CA ARG A 312 -13.32 5.89 1.53
C ARG A 312 -13.24 4.58 2.30
N PHE A 313 -12.25 4.52 3.19
CA PHE A 313 -12.05 3.43 4.15
C PHE A 313 -11.67 4.00 5.51
N ASN A 314 -12.30 3.52 6.59
CA ASN A 314 -12.01 3.97 7.95
C ASN A 314 -10.80 3.20 8.50
N LEU A 315 -9.70 3.90 8.74
CA LEU A 315 -8.45 3.31 9.23
C LEU A 315 -8.49 2.93 10.71
N ASP A 316 -9.34 3.58 11.52
CA ASP A 316 -9.50 3.24 12.94
C ASP A 316 -10.11 1.84 13.12
N GLU A 317 -10.89 1.37 12.16
CA GLU A 317 -11.48 0.05 12.20
C GLU A 317 -10.44 -1.06 12.04
N ILE A 318 -9.28 -0.78 11.43
CA ILE A 318 -8.13 -1.70 11.40
C ILE A 318 -7.65 -2.01 12.83
N SER A 319 -7.70 -1.04 13.73
CA SER A 319 -7.29 -1.21 15.13
C SER A 319 -8.29 -2.07 15.93
N SER A 320 -9.55 -2.15 15.47
CA SER A 320 -10.60 -2.98 16.06
C SER A 320 -10.69 -4.37 15.44
N ILE A 321 -10.00 -4.62 14.33
CA ILE A 321 -9.72 -5.98 13.91
C ILE A 321 -8.80 -6.53 14.98
N GLU A 322 -9.38 -7.11 16.06
CA GLU A 322 -8.67 -8.12 16.82
C GLU A 322 -8.06 -9.01 15.73
N ILE A 323 -6.73 -9.13 15.76
CA ILE A 323 -6.06 -10.18 15.02
C ILE A 323 -6.72 -11.46 15.55
N VAL A 324 -7.79 -11.87 14.93
CA VAL A 324 -8.13 -13.27 14.91
C VAL A 324 -6.94 -13.84 14.17
N ALA A 325 -5.92 -14.19 14.96
CA ALA A 325 -4.70 -14.82 14.48
C ALA A 325 -5.21 -15.88 13.53
N LEU A 326 -4.97 -15.73 12.23
CA LEU A 326 -5.55 -16.55 11.17
C LEU A 326 -5.51 -17.95 11.72
N GLU A 327 -6.70 -18.50 12.10
CA GLU A 327 -6.74 -19.77 12.82
C GLU A 327 -5.96 -20.72 11.94
N THR A 328 -4.83 -21.22 12.44
CA THR A 328 -4.00 -22.12 11.68
C THR A 328 -4.90 -23.25 11.19
N LEU A 329 -5.24 -23.24 9.90
CA LEU A 329 -6.04 -24.32 9.34
C LEU A 329 -5.24 -25.60 9.43
N VAL A 330 -5.86 -26.66 9.93
CA VAL A 330 -5.24 -27.97 10.16
C VAL A 330 -5.97 -28.98 9.30
N TYR A 331 -5.30 -29.50 8.29
CA TYR A 331 -5.90 -30.42 7.32
C TYR A 331 -4.87 -31.42 6.74
N PRO A 332 -5.28 -32.59 6.23
CA PRO A 332 -6.59 -33.17 6.40
C PRO A 332 -6.81 -33.62 7.84
N ASN A 333 -8.06 -33.65 8.28
CA ASN A 333 -8.45 -34.23 9.56
C ASN A 333 -9.82 -34.88 9.41
N PRO A 334 -9.91 -36.23 9.37
CA PRO A 334 -8.89 -37.23 9.68
C PRO A 334 -7.69 -37.25 8.73
N THR A 335 -6.55 -37.78 9.22
CA THR A 335 -5.30 -37.91 8.48
C THR A 335 -4.70 -39.30 8.55
N THR A 336 -4.02 -39.74 7.48
CA THR A 336 -3.26 -41.01 7.44
C THR A 336 -1.75 -40.78 7.64
N ASP A 337 -1.18 -39.82 6.96
CA ASP A 337 0.27 -39.70 6.89
C ASP A 337 0.79 -38.34 7.34
N LYS A 338 0.06 -37.28 7.05
CA LYS A 338 0.55 -35.92 7.16
C LYS A 338 -0.56 -34.92 7.55
N ILE A 339 -0.24 -34.01 8.43
CA ILE A 339 -1.04 -32.83 8.77
C ILE A 339 -0.38 -31.62 8.10
N LEU A 340 -1.16 -30.82 7.40
CA LEU A 340 -0.74 -29.53 6.85
C LEU A 340 -1.32 -28.41 7.71
N LEU A 341 -0.55 -27.37 7.87
CA LEU A 341 -0.91 -26.14 8.56
C LEU A 341 -0.88 -24.99 7.54
N SER A 342 -1.82 -24.08 7.62
CA SER A 342 -1.93 -22.96 6.67
C SER A 342 -0.72 -22.00 6.70
N SER A 343 0.08 -22.05 7.77
CA SER A 343 1.33 -21.30 7.93
C SER A 343 2.30 -22.07 8.83
N PRO A 344 3.63 -21.85 8.73
CA PRO A 344 4.62 -22.40 9.66
C PRO A 344 4.35 -21.89 11.07
N VAL A 345 4.21 -22.82 12.04
CA VAL A 345 4.02 -22.50 13.46
C VAL A 345 4.79 -23.48 14.35
N ASP A 346 5.11 -23.03 15.55
CA ASP A 346 5.56 -23.94 16.61
C ASP A 346 4.40 -24.82 17.02
N TYR A 347 4.63 -26.13 17.05
CA TYR A 347 3.61 -27.10 17.42
C TYR A 347 4.09 -28.14 18.41
N ARG A 348 3.14 -28.67 19.20
CA ARG A 348 3.30 -29.84 20.05
C ARG A 348 2.10 -30.75 19.87
N LEU A 349 2.37 -32.02 19.56
CA LEU A 349 1.33 -33.04 19.41
C LEU A 349 1.34 -33.97 20.63
N PHE A 350 0.20 -34.13 21.25
CA PHE A 350 0.01 -34.95 22.44
C PHE A 350 -0.90 -36.14 22.17
N SER A 351 -0.62 -37.27 22.80
CA SER A 351 -1.54 -38.43 22.83
C SER A 351 -2.80 -38.11 23.67
N LEU A 352 -3.80 -38.97 23.56
CA LEU A 352 -5.01 -38.88 24.40
C LEU A 352 -4.70 -38.92 25.90
N LYS A 353 -3.56 -39.48 26.29
CA LYS A 353 -3.10 -39.55 27.70
C LYS A 353 -2.34 -38.32 28.15
N GLY A 354 -2.12 -37.32 27.25
CA GLY A 354 -1.35 -36.12 27.51
C GLY A 354 0.16 -36.29 27.36
N GLU A 355 0.64 -37.40 26.79
CA GLU A 355 2.07 -37.62 26.52
C GLU A 355 2.47 -36.85 25.27
N LEU A 356 3.57 -36.10 25.30
CA LEU A 356 4.14 -35.42 24.14
C LEU A 356 4.65 -36.47 23.13
N VAL A 357 4.17 -36.40 21.90
CA VAL A 357 4.48 -37.38 20.84
C VAL A 357 5.39 -36.76 19.79
N LEU A 358 5.14 -35.53 19.39
CA LEU A 358 5.92 -34.77 18.42
C LEU A 358 5.96 -33.29 18.81
N GLU A 359 7.06 -32.62 18.53
CA GLU A 359 7.17 -31.17 18.60
C GLU A 359 8.07 -30.67 17.46
N GLY A 360 7.84 -29.42 17.03
CA GLY A 360 8.64 -28.81 15.96
C GLY A 360 8.08 -27.45 15.53
N ASN A 361 8.69 -26.93 14.47
CA ASN A 361 8.23 -25.73 13.77
C ASN A 361 8.09 -26.04 12.28
N GLY A 362 6.98 -25.64 11.66
CA GLY A 362 6.74 -25.86 10.23
C GLY A 362 5.26 -25.83 9.85
N ALA A 363 5.01 -25.87 8.55
CA ALA A 363 3.68 -25.96 7.95
C ALA A 363 3.24 -27.39 7.64
N SER A 364 4.00 -28.41 8.09
CA SER A 364 3.76 -29.80 7.79
C SER A 364 4.27 -30.69 8.91
N ILE A 365 3.43 -31.64 9.36
CA ILE A 365 3.75 -32.57 10.44
C ILE A 365 3.55 -34.00 9.92
N GLU A 366 4.63 -34.79 9.90
CA GLU A 366 4.58 -36.20 9.54
C GLU A 366 4.02 -37.02 10.70
N VAL A 367 2.93 -37.73 10.46
CA VAL A 367 2.24 -38.58 11.45
C VAL A 367 2.08 -40.03 11.02
N SER A 368 2.72 -40.43 9.91
CA SER A 368 2.64 -41.78 9.34
C SER A 368 3.07 -42.87 10.32
N GLN A 369 4.00 -42.56 11.21
CA GLN A 369 4.54 -43.51 12.23
C GLN A 369 3.68 -43.60 13.49
N LEU A 370 2.65 -42.75 13.62
CA LEU A 370 1.79 -42.74 14.79
C LEU A 370 0.70 -43.82 14.66
N SER A 371 0.34 -44.39 15.80
CA SER A 371 -0.79 -45.34 15.86
C SER A 371 -2.12 -44.65 15.56
N LYS A 372 -3.07 -45.40 15.01
CA LYS A 372 -4.44 -44.91 14.84
C LYS A 372 -5.02 -44.45 16.17
N GLY A 373 -5.65 -43.29 16.19
CA GLY A 373 -6.20 -42.74 17.42
C GLY A 373 -6.48 -41.26 17.38
N VAL A 374 -6.76 -40.71 18.55
CA VAL A 374 -7.02 -39.28 18.75
C VAL A 374 -5.78 -38.65 19.39
N TYR A 375 -5.38 -37.51 18.83
CA TYR A 375 -4.29 -36.69 19.31
C TYR A 375 -4.73 -35.25 19.49
N PHE A 376 -3.97 -34.46 20.24
CA PHE A 376 -4.19 -33.03 20.43
C PHE A 376 -2.97 -32.26 19.95
N LEU A 377 -3.16 -31.46 18.90
CA LEU A 377 -2.15 -30.58 18.36
C LEU A 377 -2.29 -29.20 19.01
N ASN A 378 -1.31 -28.82 19.81
CA ASN A 378 -1.22 -27.51 20.42
C ASN A 378 -0.31 -26.61 19.60
N THR A 379 -0.82 -25.44 19.22
CA THR A 379 -0.07 -24.30 18.68
C THR A 379 -0.08 -23.19 19.71
N LYS A 380 0.65 -22.08 19.45
CA LYS A 380 0.62 -20.91 20.34
C LYS A 380 -0.79 -20.37 20.59
N SER A 381 -1.67 -20.47 19.58
CA SER A 381 -2.99 -19.85 19.57
C SER A 381 -4.13 -20.81 19.95
N LYS A 382 -4.00 -22.12 19.69
CA LYS A 382 -5.13 -23.05 19.78
C LYS A 382 -4.70 -24.51 19.92
N THR A 383 -5.61 -25.33 20.47
CA THR A 383 -5.52 -26.78 20.49
C THR A 383 -6.50 -27.40 19.49
N TYR A 384 -6.01 -28.26 18.62
CA TYR A 384 -6.80 -28.97 17.61
C TYR A 384 -6.89 -30.47 17.95
N LYS A 385 -8.07 -31.03 17.81
CA LYS A 385 -8.26 -32.47 17.89
C LYS A 385 -7.92 -33.08 16.53
N ILE A 386 -6.98 -34.00 16.50
CA ILE A 386 -6.54 -34.74 15.31
C ILE A 386 -7.01 -36.18 15.39
N ILE A 387 -7.56 -36.67 14.30
CA ILE A 387 -7.96 -38.07 14.14
C ILE A 387 -6.96 -38.73 13.16
N LYS A 388 -6.14 -39.67 13.67
CA LYS A 388 -5.22 -40.48 12.87
C LYS A 388 -5.89 -41.79 12.50
N GLU A 389 -6.00 -42.08 11.19
CA GLU A 389 -6.57 -43.29 10.61
C GLU A 389 -5.54 -44.32 10.17
#